data_89c439121a65377efff04eda9f0adcb1
#
_entry.id   89c439121a65377efff04eda9f0adcb1
#
_cell.length_a   1.000
_cell.length_b   1.000
_cell.length_c   1.000
_cell.angle_alpha   90.00
_cell.angle_beta   90.00
_cell.angle_gamma   90.00
#
_symmetry.space_group_name_H-M   'P 1'
#
loop_
_entity.id
_entity.type
_entity.pdbx_description
1 polymer ?
#
loop_
_entity_poly.entity_id
_entity_poly.type
_entity_poly.pdbx_seq_one_letter_code
_entity_poly.pdbx_strand_id
1 'polypeptide(L)'
;MRNGYLGRRTLITAIGLAVALPALSADLPAPSPDDNLNAVLWDQTSVEAQANALGAYALGRIRLDEALTDKNWTAAPVEQTGNFQDFPPAIILDVDDTILNTSPYQARNITAGTSFKPDTWTQYVNAQQDKPIAGAVEFTQYAASKGVKVFYVTNRTADEEGPTVEEMKRFGFPMGDNVDTFLSAKEQPDWGSAKGTRRTFIAKNYRILLMFGDNFGDFTDDYKGTVEDRQKAFEANKAHFGHDWIAIANPTYGSFESAPYKGDYKLPPEEQRRMKQDALKPWDGK
;
A
#
# COMPACT_ATOMS: atom_id res chain seq x y z
N MET A 1 -40.43 -92.81 14.19
CA MET A 1 -40.77 -91.86 15.26
C MET A 1 -39.80 -90.71 15.15
N ARG A 2 -40.25 -89.56 14.82
CA ARG A 2 -39.91 -88.18 15.12
C ARG A 2 -40.07 -87.27 13.90
N ASN A 3 -41.15 -86.54 13.95
CA ASN A 3 -41.51 -85.45 13.07
C ASN A 3 -40.52 -84.29 13.21
N GLY A 4 -40.09 -83.77 12.11
CA GLY A 4 -39.34 -82.48 12.02
C GLY A 4 -40.14 -81.48 11.22
N TYR A 5 -40.63 -80.45 11.88
CA TYR A 5 -41.35 -79.33 11.30
C TYR A 5 -40.38 -78.39 10.50
N LEU A 6 -40.67 -78.21 9.23
CA LEU A 6 -40.06 -77.14 8.40
C LEU A 6 -40.81 -75.82 8.63
N GLY A 7 -40.20 -74.90 9.32
CA GLY A 7 -40.67 -73.50 9.41
C GLY A 7 -40.32 -72.69 8.16
N ARG A 8 -41.33 -72.23 7.42
CA ARG A 8 -41.22 -71.28 6.36
C ARG A 8 -40.86 -69.86 6.93
N ARG A 9 -39.70 -69.36 6.64
CA ARG A 9 -39.38 -67.98 6.89
C ARG A 9 -39.83 -67.12 5.70
N THR A 10 -40.79 -66.23 5.92
CA THR A 10 -41.23 -65.21 4.96
C THR A 10 -40.25 -64.07 5.02
N LEU A 11 -39.56 -63.79 3.89
CA LEU A 11 -38.72 -62.66 3.72
C LEU A 11 -39.59 -61.45 3.33
N ILE A 12 -39.72 -60.48 4.20
CA ILE A 12 -40.34 -59.16 3.87
C ILE A 12 -39.27 -58.26 3.32
N THR A 13 -39.33 -58.06 2.01
CA THR A 13 -38.46 -57.10 1.34
C THR A 13 -39.09 -55.69 1.48
N ALA A 14 -38.52 -54.86 2.34
CA ALA A 14 -38.89 -53.44 2.43
C ALA A 14 -38.28 -52.69 1.24
N ILE A 15 -39.08 -52.26 0.29
CA ILE A 15 -38.70 -51.34 -0.79
C ILE A 15 -38.72 -49.93 -0.20
N GLY A 16 -37.54 -49.41 0.13
CA GLY A 16 -37.37 -48.01 0.50
C GLY A 16 -37.50 -47.13 -0.73
N LEU A 17 -38.55 -46.34 -0.80
CA LEU A 17 -38.74 -45.30 -1.81
C LEU A 17 -37.81 -44.10 -1.43
N ALA A 18 -36.65 -44.00 -2.04
CA ALA A 18 -35.80 -42.80 -1.91
C ALA A 18 -36.43 -41.67 -2.72
N VAL A 19 -37.08 -40.74 -2.05
CA VAL A 19 -37.52 -39.49 -2.65
C VAL A 19 -36.31 -38.61 -2.79
N ALA A 20 -35.75 -38.52 -4.00
CA ALA A 20 -34.74 -37.52 -4.35
C ALA A 20 -35.42 -36.15 -4.33
N LEU A 21 -35.14 -35.38 -3.27
CA LEU A 21 -35.44 -33.92 -3.27
C LEU A 21 -34.55 -33.27 -4.33
N PRO A 22 -35.12 -32.47 -5.27
CA PRO A 22 -34.30 -31.67 -6.15
C PRO A 22 -33.53 -30.69 -5.28
N ALA A 23 -32.20 -30.74 -5.36
CA ALA A 23 -31.36 -29.67 -4.85
C ALA A 23 -31.70 -28.41 -5.64
N LEU A 24 -32.47 -27.51 -5.04
CA LEU A 24 -32.54 -26.11 -5.49
C LEU A 24 -31.15 -25.50 -5.22
N SER A 25 -30.25 -25.67 -6.16
CA SER A 25 -29.17 -24.70 -6.31
C SER A 25 -29.84 -23.40 -6.72
N ALA A 26 -30.21 -22.57 -5.75
CA ALA A 26 -30.49 -21.19 -6.05
C ALA A 26 -29.22 -20.69 -6.73
N ASP A 27 -29.30 -20.32 -8.02
CA ASP A 27 -28.27 -19.56 -8.70
C ASP A 27 -28.14 -18.25 -7.92
N LEU A 28 -27.20 -18.21 -6.98
CA LEU A 28 -26.81 -16.97 -6.36
C LEU A 28 -26.31 -16.09 -7.50
N PRO A 29 -26.77 -14.83 -7.59
CA PRO A 29 -26.26 -13.91 -8.60
C PRO A 29 -24.72 -13.93 -8.50
N ALA A 30 -24.05 -14.06 -9.64
CA ALA A 30 -22.60 -14.01 -9.68
C ALA A 30 -22.15 -12.73 -8.94
N PRO A 31 -21.20 -12.84 -8.02
CA PRO A 31 -20.72 -11.66 -7.31
C PRO A 31 -20.27 -10.62 -8.31
N SER A 32 -20.54 -9.36 -8.03
CA SER A 32 -20.04 -8.25 -8.85
C SER A 32 -18.53 -8.40 -8.98
N PRO A 33 -17.92 -8.19 -10.16
CA PRO A 33 -16.49 -8.24 -10.34
C PRO A 33 -15.83 -7.28 -9.35
N ASP A 34 -14.88 -7.77 -8.57
CA ASP A 34 -14.05 -6.92 -7.74
C ASP A 34 -12.81 -6.53 -8.55
N ASP A 35 -12.74 -5.26 -8.94
CA ASP A 35 -11.68 -4.76 -9.81
C ASP A 35 -10.30 -4.78 -9.13
N ASN A 36 -10.23 -4.93 -7.80
CA ASN A 36 -8.99 -4.93 -7.02
C ASN A 36 -8.47 -6.35 -6.67
N LEU A 37 -9.23 -7.39 -6.97
CA LEU A 37 -8.91 -8.76 -6.56
C LEU A 37 -7.51 -9.21 -7.02
N ASN A 38 -7.19 -9.04 -8.30
CA ASN A 38 -5.88 -9.48 -8.83
C ASN A 38 -4.74 -8.63 -8.29
N ALA A 39 -4.96 -7.33 -8.05
CA ALA A 39 -3.95 -6.44 -7.48
C ALA A 39 -3.60 -6.86 -6.04
N VAL A 40 -4.61 -7.09 -5.21
CA VAL A 40 -4.42 -7.55 -3.82
C VAL A 40 -3.83 -8.97 -3.76
N LEU A 41 -4.29 -9.87 -4.65
CA LEU A 41 -3.72 -11.22 -4.75
C LEU A 41 -2.22 -11.17 -5.11
N TRP A 42 -1.84 -10.32 -6.08
CA TRP A 42 -0.44 -10.11 -6.45
C TRP A 42 0.38 -9.60 -5.27
N ASP A 43 -0.10 -8.61 -4.55
CA ASP A 43 0.60 -8.03 -3.41
C ASP A 43 0.78 -9.04 -2.25
N GLN A 44 -0.25 -9.84 -1.96
CA GLN A 44 -0.22 -10.80 -0.85
C GLN A 44 0.53 -12.09 -1.14
N THR A 45 0.55 -12.54 -2.40
CA THR A 45 0.94 -13.92 -2.70
C THR A 45 2.07 -14.05 -3.70
N SER A 46 2.38 -13.00 -4.48
CA SER A 46 3.40 -13.15 -5.52
C SER A 46 4.82 -12.99 -4.95
N VAL A 47 5.72 -13.80 -5.46
CA VAL A 47 7.15 -13.64 -5.21
C VAL A 47 7.73 -12.45 -5.97
N GLU A 48 7.05 -12.03 -7.03
CA GLU A 48 7.40 -10.86 -7.84
C GLU A 48 7.21 -9.55 -7.05
N ALA A 49 6.15 -9.44 -6.22
CA ALA A 49 5.98 -8.32 -5.31
C ALA A 49 7.16 -8.19 -4.36
N GLN A 50 7.53 -9.29 -3.72
CA GLN A 50 8.68 -9.33 -2.81
C GLN A 50 10.00 -9.02 -3.53
N ALA A 51 10.21 -9.58 -4.72
CA ALA A 51 11.41 -9.35 -5.52
C ALA A 51 11.54 -7.88 -5.97
N ASN A 52 10.43 -7.24 -6.35
CA ASN A 52 10.40 -5.81 -6.69
C ASN A 52 10.78 -4.94 -5.49
N ALA A 53 10.20 -5.21 -4.32
CA ALA A 53 10.52 -4.47 -3.10
C ALA A 53 12.00 -4.64 -2.71
N LEU A 54 12.52 -5.87 -2.70
CA LEU A 54 13.94 -6.14 -2.44
C LEU A 54 14.86 -5.41 -3.43
N GLY A 55 14.49 -5.38 -4.72
CA GLY A 55 15.21 -4.64 -5.76
C GLY A 55 15.23 -3.14 -5.51
N ALA A 56 14.09 -2.56 -5.13
CA ALA A 56 13.97 -1.14 -4.80
C ALA A 56 14.83 -0.75 -3.59
N TYR A 57 14.79 -1.53 -2.50
CA TYR A 57 15.62 -1.26 -1.33
C TYR A 57 17.10 -1.52 -1.56
N ALA A 58 17.46 -2.51 -2.40
CA ALA A 58 18.85 -2.72 -2.82
C ALA A 58 19.38 -1.52 -3.64
N LEU A 59 18.58 -0.99 -4.57
CA LEU A 59 18.90 0.24 -5.28
C LEU A 59 19.05 1.42 -4.31
N GLY A 60 18.10 1.59 -3.39
CA GLY A 60 18.14 2.63 -2.38
C GLY A 60 19.43 2.61 -1.56
N ARG A 61 19.93 1.42 -1.23
CA ARG A 61 21.20 1.26 -0.52
C ARG A 61 22.40 1.77 -1.32
N ILE A 62 22.46 1.45 -2.62
CA ILE A 62 23.51 1.94 -3.53
C ILE A 62 23.45 3.46 -3.64
N ARG A 63 22.25 4.01 -3.85
CA ARG A 63 22.03 5.45 -3.98
C ARG A 63 22.33 6.21 -2.70
N LEU A 64 22.04 5.63 -1.54
CA LEU A 64 22.38 6.23 -0.25
C LEU A 64 23.88 6.38 -0.07
N ASP A 65 24.65 5.33 -0.41
CA ASP A 65 26.11 5.39 -0.32
C ASP A 65 26.70 6.44 -1.27
N GLU A 66 26.16 6.59 -2.50
CA GLU A 66 26.53 7.66 -3.43
C GLU A 66 26.19 9.05 -2.88
N ALA A 67 24.94 9.24 -2.40
CA ALA A 67 24.44 10.50 -1.88
C ALA A 67 25.22 11.00 -0.66
N LEU A 68 25.74 10.10 0.15
CA LEU A 68 26.58 10.44 1.30
C LEU A 68 27.93 11.05 0.91
N THR A 69 28.42 10.79 -0.31
CA THR A 69 29.68 11.32 -0.81
C THR A 69 29.55 12.69 -1.47
N ASP A 70 28.33 13.09 -1.86
CA ASP A 70 28.08 14.38 -2.53
C ASP A 70 27.27 15.32 -1.62
N LYS A 71 27.91 16.37 -1.15
CA LYS A 71 27.27 17.36 -0.28
C LYS A 71 26.15 18.17 -1.00
N ASN A 72 26.16 18.23 -2.33
CA ASN A 72 25.13 18.92 -3.12
C ASN A 72 23.93 18.02 -3.43
N TRP A 73 24.01 16.74 -3.09
CA TRP A 73 22.90 15.81 -3.30
C TRP A 73 21.68 16.15 -2.43
N THR A 74 20.53 16.31 -3.07
CA THR A 74 19.23 16.40 -2.39
C THR A 74 18.14 15.77 -3.22
N ALA A 75 17.29 14.98 -2.58
CA ALA A 75 16.06 14.41 -3.16
C ALA A 75 14.88 15.40 -3.14
N ALA A 76 15.03 16.55 -2.47
CA ALA A 76 13.97 17.54 -2.29
C ALA A 76 14.39 18.91 -2.85
N PRO A 77 14.68 19.04 -4.16
CA PRO A 77 15.21 20.28 -4.73
C PRO A 77 14.24 21.48 -4.63
N VAL A 78 12.95 21.23 -4.49
CA VAL A 78 11.93 22.27 -4.29
C VAL A 78 12.00 22.85 -2.88
N GLU A 79 12.20 22.01 -1.88
CA GLU A 79 12.26 22.37 -0.46
C GLU A 79 13.67 22.81 -0.03
N GLN A 80 14.72 22.37 -0.75
CA GLN A 80 16.13 22.63 -0.43
C GLN A 80 16.83 23.50 -1.49
N THR A 81 16.45 24.77 -1.56
CA THR A 81 16.99 25.75 -2.52
C THR A 81 18.14 26.59 -1.97
N GLY A 82 18.46 26.46 -0.67
CA GLY A 82 19.48 27.27 0.03
C GLY A 82 20.70 26.46 0.45
N ASN A 83 21.33 26.88 1.55
CA ASN A 83 22.51 26.22 2.12
C ASN A 83 22.08 25.01 2.98
N PHE A 84 22.09 23.82 2.39
CA PHE A 84 21.76 22.56 3.07
C PHE A 84 22.94 21.58 3.15
N GLN A 85 24.08 21.91 2.52
CA GLN A 85 25.22 21.01 2.32
C GLN A 85 25.83 20.47 3.63
N ASP A 86 25.77 21.27 4.68
CA ASP A 86 26.31 20.92 5.99
C ASP A 86 25.24 20.42 6.97
N PHE A 87 23.97 20.31 6.54
CA PHE A 87 22.93 19.72 7.36
C PHE A 87 23.15 18.21 7.54
N PRO A 88 22.79 17.66 8.69
CA PRO A 88 22.84 16.21 8.92
C PRO A 88 21.98 15.48 7.90
N PRO A 89 22.44 14.33 7.39
CA PRO A 89 21.73 13.60 6.35
C PRO A 89 20.44 12.92 6.89
N ALA A 90 19.43 12.91 6.04
CA ALA A 90 18.17 12.20 6.31
C ALA A 90 17.62 11.53 5.06
N ILE A 91 16.74 10.56 5.26
CA ILE A 91 15.86 9.98 4.24
C ILE A 91 14.41 10.10 4.69
N ILE A 92 13.51 10.12 3.71
CA ILE A 92 12.05 10.13 3.94
C ILE A 92 11.45 8.86 3.36
N LEU A 93 10.60 8.18 4.12
CA LEU A 93 9.79 7.06 3.63
C LEU A 93 8.32 7.33 3.96
N ASP A 94 7.42 6.99 3.03
CA ASP A 94 6.03 6.77 3.36
C ASP A 94 5.86 5.48 4.19
N VAL A 95 4.70 5.24 4.75
CA VAL A 95 4.43 4.08 5.62
C VAL A 95 3.64 3.01 4.90
N ASP A 96 2.40 3.35 4.48
CA ASP A 96 1.46 2.38 3.93
C ASP A 96 1.90 1.92 2.53
N ASP A 97 2.04 0.61 2.35
CA ASP A 97 2.51 -0.04 1.11
C ASP A 97 3.86 0.47 0.58
N THR A 98 4.58 1.21 1.45
CA THR A 98 5.99 1.54 1.28
C THR A 98 6.86 0.74 2.25
N ILE A 99 6.61 0.81 3.56
CA ILE A 99 7.35 0.03 4.57
C ILE A 99 6.49 -0.99 5.30
N LEU A 100 5.19 -0.76 5.42
CA LEU A 100 4.19 -1.68 5.98
C LEU A 100 3.20 -2.08 4.88
N ASN A 101 2.96 -3.38 4.73
CA ASN A 101 2.00 -3.92 3.78
C ASN A 101 0.60 -3.88 4.36
N THR A 102 -0.29 -3.07 3.77
CA THR A 102 -1.68 -2.88 4.20
C THR A 102 -2.69 -3.74 3.43
N SER A 103 -2.22 -4.66 2.61
CA SER A 103 -3.08 -5.53 1.81
C SER A 103 -4.10 -6.36 2.60
N PRO A 104 -3.90 -6.71 3.90
CA PRO A 104 -4.96 -7.34 4.69
C PRO A 104 -6.22 -6.49 4.80
N TYR A 105 -6.09 -5.17 4.89
CA TYR A 105 -7.25 -4.27 4.87
C TYR A 105 -7.95 -4.28 3.51
N GLN A 106 -7.21 -4.28 2.41
CA GLN A 106 -7.76 -4.36 1.06
C GLN A 106 -8.47 -5.70 0.83
N ALA A 107 -7.87 -6.81 1.26
CA ALA A 107 -8.47 -8.14 1.17
C ALA A 107 -9.79 -8.23 1.98
N ARG A 108 -9.84 -7.62 3.17
CA ARG A 108 -11.08 -7.51 3.94
C ARG A 108 -12.16 -6.76 3.16
N ASN A 109 -11.82 -5.66 2.51
CA ASN A 109 -12.80 -4.88 1.75
C ASN A 109 -13.38 -5.68 0.57
N ILE A 110 -12.53 -6.44 -0.15
CA ILE A 110 -12.97 -7.36 -1.22
C ILE A 110 -13.94 -8.40 -0.67
N THR A 111 -13.56 -9.11 0.39
CA THR A 111 -14.38 -10.20 0.94
C THR A 111 -15.68 -9.71 1.56
N ALA A 112 -15.71 -8.49 2.07
CA ALA A 112 -16.90 -7.86 2.65
C ALA A 112 -17.75 -7.10 1.61
N GLY A 113 -17.31 -6.99 0.36
CA GLY A 113 -17.99 -6.18 -0.67
C GLY A 113 -18.07 -4.69 -0.30
N THR A 114 -17.02 -4.16 0.35
CA THR A 114 -16.96 -2.78 0.84
C THR A 114 -15.75 -2.04 0.25
N SER A 115 -15.73 -0.74 0.43
CA SER A 115 -14.58 0.11 0.09
C SER A 115 -13.94 0.71 1.34
N PHE A 116 -12.88 1.49 1.17
CA PHE A 116 -12.25 2.24 2.25
C PHE A 116 -13.26 3.07 3.04
N LYS A 117 -13.16 2.97 4.39
CA LYS A 117 -13.89 3.83 5.34
C LYS A 117 -12.95 4.21 6.47
N PRO A 118 -12.89 5.50 6.88
CA PRO A 118 -12.00 5.95 7.95
C PRO A 118 -12.14 5.13 9.23
N ASP A 119 -13.36 4.86 9.69
CA ASP A 119 -13.59 4.13 10.95
C ASP A 119 -13.04 2.70 10.91
N THR A 120 -13.21 1.99 9.78
CA THR A 120 -12.68 0.62 9.65
C THR A 120 -11.18 0.62 9.40
N TRP A 121 -10.65 1.67 8.80
CA TRP A 121 -9.21 1.87 8.67
C TRP A 121 -8.56 2.07 10.05
N THR A 122 -9.07 2.99 10.85
CA THR A 122 -8.58 3.21 12.21
C THR A 122 -8.65 1.93 13.07
N GLN A 123 -9.73 1.12 12.93
CA GLN A 123 -9.81 -0.18 13.58
C GLN A 123 -8.70 -1.13 13.14
N TYR A 124 -8.39 -1.15 11.84
CA TYR A 124 -7.33 -1.97 11.28
C TYR A 124 -5.94 -1.54 11.80
N VAL A 125 -5.64 -0.25 11.77
CA VAL A 125 -4.38 0.30 12.30
C VAL A 125 -4.22 -0.04 13.79
N ASN A 126 -5.28 0.11 14.58
CA ASN A 126 -5.26 -0.27 16.01
C ASN A 126 -5.08 -1.78 16.24
N ALA A 127 -5.46 -2.62 15.29
CA ALA A 127 -5.25 -4.06 15.37
C ALA A 127 -3.78 -4.46 15.13
N GLN A 128 -2.95 -3.58 14.57
CA GLN A 128 -1.51 -3.77 14.36
C GLN A 128 -1.18 -5.09 13.66
N GLN A 129 -1.82 -5.33 12.51
CA GLN A 129 -1.69 -6.58 11.75
C GLN A 129 -0.86 -6.43 10.46
N ASP A 130 -0.22 -5.30 10.26
CA ASP A 130 0.67 -5.08 9.14
C ASP A 130 1.90 -5.99 9.19
N LYS A 131 2.54 -6.14 8.07
CA LYS A 131 3.86 -6.80 7.97
C LYS A 131 4.83 -5.87 7.27
N PRO A 132 6.12 -5.92 7.62
CA PRO A 132 7.10 -5.16 6.87
C PRO A 132 7.15 -5.59 5.41
N ILE A 133 7.27 -4.62 4.52
CA ILE A 133 7.61 -4.87 3.12
C ILE A 133 9.05 -5.39 3.05
N ALA A 134 9.27 -6.36 2.18
CA ALA A 134 10.54 -7.05 2.06
C ALA A 134 11.70 -6.08 1.79
N GLY A 135 12.71 -6.07 2.65
CA GLY A 135 13.89 -5.19 2.57
C GLY A 135 13.76 -3.85 3.29
N ALA A 136 12.56 -3.44 3.72
CA ALA A 136 12.33 -2.13 4.34
C ALA A 136 13.05 -1.98 5.69
N VAL A 137 12.94 -3.00 6.55
CA VAL A 137 13.60 -2.98 7.89
C VAL A 137 15.11 -2.93 7.72
N GLU A 138 15.67 -3.81 6.91
CA GLU A 138 17.10 -3.92 6.67
C GLU A 138 17.68 -2.64 6.06
N PHE A 139 16.94 -2.01 5.13
CA PHE A 139 17.35 -0.76 4.52
C PHE A 139 17.35 0.39 5.52
N THR A 140 16.27 0.56 6.30
CA THR A 140 16.17 1.65 7.27
C THR A 140 17.20 1.51 8.40
N GLN A 141 17.46 0.29 8.86
CA GLN A 141 18.54 -0.01 9.81
C GLN A 141 19.92 0.30 9.21
N TYR A 142 20.13 -0.04 7.95
CA TYR A 142 21.37 0.32 7.24
C TYR A 142 21.57 1.83 7.18
N ALA A 143 20.54 2.59 6.80
CA ALA A 143 20.59 4.05 6.77
C ALA A 143 20.93 4.63 8.16
N ALA A 144 20.26 4.17 9.20
CA ALA A 144 20.53 4.57 10.58
C ALA A 144 21.98 4.24 11.02
N SER A 145 22.51 3.06 10.62
CA SER A 145 23.90 2.66 10.93
C SER A 145 24.95 3.56 10.27
N LYS A 146 24.59 4.27 9.20
CA LYS A 146 25.43 5.29 8.53
C LYS A 146 25.30 6.69 9.13
N GLY A 147 24.53 6.85 10.21
CA GLY A 147 24.24 8.16 10.80
C GLY A 147 23.19 8.98 10.04
N VAL A 148 22.43 8.35 9.14
CA VAL A 148 21.35 8.99 8.40
C VAL A 148 20.06 8.92 9.23
N LYS A 149 19.42 10.08 9.43
CA LYS A 149 18.13 10.15 10.13
C LYS A 149 17.03 9.60 9.23
N VAL A 150 16.20 8.69 9.76
CA VAL A 150 15.08 8.10 9.04
C VAL A 150 13.80 8.80 9.45
N PHE A 151 13.15 9.48 8.53
CA PHE A 151 11.84 10.08 8.74
C PHE A 151 10.75 9.28 8.04
N TYR A 152 9.63 9.12 8.72
CA TYR A 152 8.42 8.50 8.21
C TYR A 152 7.36 9.59 8.03
N VAL A 153 6.89 9.78 6.80
CA VAL A 153 5.91 10.81 6.46
C VAL A 153 4.66 10.15 5.90
N THR A 154 3.62 10.06 6.72
CA THR A 154 2.44 9.24 6.42
C THR A 154 1.14 10.03 6.40
N ASN A 155 0.15 9.53 5.65
CA ASN A 155 -1.21 10.03 5.72
C ASN A 155 -2.07 9.32 6.78
N ARG A 156 -1.52 8.38 7.54
CA ARG A 156 -2.10 8.01 8.83
C ARG A 156 -2.23 9.26 9.68
N THR A 157 -3.34 9.39 10.42
CA THR A 157 -3.61 10.60 11.23
C THR A 157 -2.87 10.54 12.56
N ALA A 158 -2.76 11.69 13.24
CA ALA A 158 -2.13 11.75 14.57
C ALA A 158 -2.75 10.77 15.59
N ASP A 159 -4.05 10.49 15.50
CA ASP A 159 -4.71 9.50 16.37
C ASP A 159 -4.28 8.05 16.08
N GLU A 160 -3.72 7.79 14.89
CA GLU A 160 -3.24 6.49 14.43
C GLU A 160 -1.74 6.31 14.64
N GLU A 161 -1.03 7.34 15.05
CA GLU A 161 0.42 7.33 15.23
C GLU A 161 0.88 6.33 16.28
N GLY A 162 0.30 6.39 17.48
CA GLY A 162 0.70 5.54 18.61
C GLY A 162 0.77 4.05 18.25
N PRO A 163 -0.34 3.45 17.80
CA PRO A 163 -0.38 2.05 17.36
C PRO A 163 0.61 1.73 16.24
N THR A 164 0.76 2.64 15.26
CA THR A 164 1.70 2.48 14.14
C THR A 164 3.14 2.45 14.61
N VAL A 165 3.54 3.41 15.44
CA VAL A 165 4.90 3.48 16.00
C VAL A 165 5.23 2.26 16.86
N GLU A 166 4.27 1.77 17.66
CA GLU A 166 4.44 0.53 18.44
C GLU A 166 4.69 -0.67 17.54
N GLU A 167 3.90 -0.80 16.46
CA GLU A 167 4.04 -1.87 15.50
C GLU A 167 5.39 -1.82 14.77
N MET A 168 5.79 -0.65 14.29
CA MET A 168 7.07 -0.44 13.62
C MET A 168 8.27 -0.76 14.54
N LYS A 169 8.20 -0.36 15.81
CA LYS A 169 9.23 -0.71 16.81
C LYS A 169 9.37 -2.21 17.01
N ARG A 170 8.25 -2.96 17.02
CA ARG A 170 8.30 -4.43 17.13
C ARG A 170 9.04 -5.08 15.97
N PHE A 171 8.95 -4.50 14.77
CA PHE A 171 9.69 -4.96 13.59
C PHE A 171 11.15 -4.48 13.55
N GLY A 172 11.53 -3.55 14.42
CA GLY A 172 12.89 -3.03 14.49
C GLY A 172 13.16 -1.85 13.54
N PHE A 173 12.14 -1.15 13.09
CA PHE A 173 12.34 0.12 12.38
C PHE A 173 12.99 1.15 13.30
N PRO A 174 14.06 1.87 12.86
CA PRO A 174 14.70 2.90 13.67
C PRO A 174 13.76 4.08 13.88
N MET A 175 13.65 4.52 15.13
CA MET A 175 12.90 5.71 15.52
C MET A 175 13.85 6.79 16.01
N GLY A 176 13.43 8.05 15.99
CA GLY A 176 14.20 9.14 16.55
C GLY A 176 14.22 9.11 18.07
N ASP A 177 15.40 9.25 18.67
CA ASP A 177 15.54 9.28 20.14
C ASP A 177 15.17 10.64 20.72
N ASN A 178 15.58 11.75 20.06
CA ASN A 178 15.41 13.12 20.54
C ASN A 178 14.75 14.05 19.48
N VAL A 179 14.29 13.49 18.40
CA VAL A 179 13.65 14.19 17.28
C VAL A 179 12.45 13.38 16.88
N ASP A 180 11.31 14.06 16.74
CA ASP A 180 10.15 13.44 16.13
C ASP A 180 10.46 13.11 14.68
N THR A 181 10.45 11.83 14.37
CA THR A 181 10.73 11.29 13.03
C THR A 181 9.52 10.61 12.39
N PHE A 182 8.37 10.60 13.07
CA PHE A 182 7.13 10.08 12.55
C PHE A 182 6.13 11.23 12.38
N LEU A 183 5.92 11.67 11.14
CA LEU A 183 5.16 12.86 10.82
C LEU A 183 3.81 12.47 10.21
N SER A 184 2.78 12.51 11.04
CA SER A 184 1.41 12.11 10.71
C SER A 184 0.63 13.23 10.01
N ALA A 185 -0.39 12.85 9.23
CA ALA A 185 -1.37 13.84 8.77
C ALA A 185 -2.18 14.38 9.96
N LYS A 186 -2.54 15.67 9.90
CA LYS A 186 -3.31 16.41 10.94
C LYS A 186 -2.60 16.59 12.28
N GLU A 187 -1.36 16.21 12.41
CA GLU A 187 -0.54 16.50 13.59
C GLU A 187 -0.28 18.00 13.72
N GLN A 188 -0.09 18.69 12.60
CA GLN A 188 -0.03 20.14 12.51
C GLN A 188 -1.20 20.65 11.66
N PRO A 189 -1.68 21.91 11.88
CA PRO A 189 -2.83 22.45 11.17
C PRO A 189 -2.71 22.46 9.64
N ASP A 190 -1.49 22.58 9.11
CA ASP A 190 -1.16 22.62 7.68
C ASP A 190 -0.69 21.26 7.12
N TRP A 191 -0.66 20.21 7.93
CA TRP A 191 -0.27 18.86 7.51
C TRP A 191 -1.47 18.05 6.99
N GLY A 192 -1.85 18.34 5.76
CA GLY A 192 -2.91 17.61 5.05
C GLY A 192 -2.41 16.35 4.34
N SER A 193 -3.14 15.92 3.31
CA SER A 193 -2.77 14.75 2.50
C SER A 193 -1.56 15.00 1.60
N ALA A 194 -1.31 16.25 1.18
CA ALA A 194 -0.07 16.62 0.49
C ALA A 194 1.09 16.61 1.48
N LYS A 195 2.23 16.07 1.06
CA LYS A 195 3.38 15.85 1.96
C LYS A 195 4.44 16.96 1.91
N GLY A 196 4.29 17.97 1.04
CA GLY A 196 5.24 19.05 0.83
C GLY A 196 5.56 19.87 2.08
N THR A 197 4.53 20.17 2.92
CA THR A 197 4.74 20.89 4.18
C THR A 197 5.59 20.10 5.17
N ARG A 198 5.43 18.77 5.22
CA ARG A 198 6.24 17.86 6.05
C ARG A 198 7.66 17.70 5.49
N ARG A 199 7.82 17.59 4.15
CA ARG A 199 9.16 17.66 3.51
C ARG A 199 9.86 18.96 3.82
N THR A 200 9.15 20.09 3.72
CA THR A 200 9.69 21.42 4.09
C THR A 200 10.09 21.50 5.56
N PHE A 201 9.31 20.87 6.45
CA PHE A 201 9.66 20.81 7.88
C PHE A 201 10.99 20.08 8.11
N ILE A 202 11.19 18.93 7.47
CA ILE A 202 12.44 18.16 7.56
C ILE A 202 13.60 18.94 6.91
N ALA A 203 13.37 19.55 5.74
CA ALA A 203 14.37 20.27 4.95
C ALA A 203 15.01 21.47 5.67
N LYS A 204 14.35 22.01 6.69
CA LYS A 204 14.89 23.11 7.51
C LYS A 204 16.13 22.73 8.31
N ASN A 205 16.27 21.46 8.67
CA ASN A 205 17.31 21.02 9.60
C ASN A 205 18.08 19.80 9.10
N TYR A 206 17.65 19.15 8.01
CA TYR A 206 18.24 17.94 7.48
C TYR A 206 18.42 18.02 5.98
N ARG A 207 19.49 17.45 5.46
CA ARG A 207 19.71 17.24 4.02
C ARG A 207 19.02 15.94 3.62
N ILE A 208 18.01 16.04 2.77
CA ILE A 208 17.19 14.90 2.34
C ILE A 208 17.90 14.19 1.20
N LEU A 209 18.39 12.96 1.44
CA LEU A 209 19.18 12.22 0.47
C LEU A 209 18.33 11.35 -0.45
N LEU A 210 17.32 10.67 0.09
CA LEU A 210 16.43 9.80 -0.68
C LEU A 210 15.00 9.97 -0.18
N MET A 211 14.04 9.75 -1.08
CA MET A 211 12.62 9.59 -0.75
C MET A 211 12.11 8.25 -1.28
N PHE A 212 11.26 7.58 -0.48
CA PHE A 212 10.60 6.33 -0.83
C PHE A 212 9.09 6.49 -0.68
N GLY A 213 8.34 5.92 -1.61
CA GLY A 213 6.89 5.94 -1.59
C GLY A 213 6.31 5.00 -2.64
N ASP A 214 5.06 4.62 -2.46
CA ASP A 214 4.27 3.85 -3.42
C ASP A 214 3.41 4.74 -4.32
N ASN A 215 3.23 6.00 -3.91
CA ASN A 215 2.39 6.96 -4.59
C ASN A 215 3.18 8.19 -5.06
N PHE A 216 2.86 8.72 -6.23
CA PHE A 216 3.52 9.92 -6.75
C PHE A 216 3.44 11.13 -5.79
N GLY A 217 2.39 11.17 -4.94
CA GLY A 217 2.23 12.19 -3.90
C GLY A 217 3.24 12.14 -2.76
N ASP A 218 4.03 11.09 -2.64
CA ASP A 218 5.11 10.99 -1.65
C ASP A 218 6.31 11.85 -2.04
N PHE A 219 6.49 12.03 -3.34
CA PHE A 219 7.64 12.71 -3.93
C PHE A 219 7.37 14.16 -4.28
N THR A 220 6.16 14.50 -4.74
CA THR A 220 5.79 15.84 -5.19
C THR A 220 4.34 16.16 -4.88
N ASP A 221 4.02 17.44 -4.74
CA ASP A 221 2.64 17.89 -4.59
C ASP A 221 1.90 18.03 -5.93
N ASP A 222 2.61 17.90 -7.07
CA ASP A 222 2.05 17.90 -8.43
C ASP A 222 1.46 16.53 -8.85
N TYR A 223 1.07 15.71 -7.89
CA TYR A 223 0.58 14.34 -8.12
C TYR A 223 -0.90 14.26 -8.50
N LYS A 224 -1.66 15.34 -8.35
CA LYS A 224 -3.11 15.42 -8.58
C LYS A 224 -3.44 15.74 -10.05
N GLY A 225 -4.71 15.63 -10.40
CA GLY A 225 -5.21 16.00 -11.71
C GLY A 225 -5.62 14.79 -12.56
N THR A 226 -5.71 15.00 -13.87
CA THR A 226 -6.02 13.95 -14.84
C THR A 226 -4.87 12.99 -15.06
N VAL A 227 -5.11 11.91 -15.80
CA VAL A 227 -4.04 11.00 -16.23
C VAL A 227 -2.94 11.76 -16.99
N GLU A 228 -3.34 12.70 -17.85
CA GLU A 228 -2.43 13.53 -18.65
C GLU A 228 -1.62 14.51 -17.77
N ASP A 229 -2.26 15.16 -16.79
CA ASP A 229 -1.59 16.05 -15.85
C ASP A 229 -0.50 15.31 -15.07
N ARG A 230 -0.84 14.12 -14.56
CA ARG A 230 0.11 13.26 -13.85
C ARG A 230 1.25 12.79 -14.74
N GLN A 231 0.96 12.41 -15.98
CA GLN A 231 2.00 12.04 -16.95
C GLN A 231 2.95 13.21 -17.23
N LYS A 232 2.42 14.42 -17.40
CA LYS A 232 3.23 15.62 -17.57
C LYS A 232 4.13 15.90 -16.35
N ALA A 233 3.58 15.79 -15.15
CA ALA A 233 4.34 15.94 -13.92
C ALA A 233 5.43 14.85 -13.79
N PHE A 234 5.13 13.60 -14.16
CA PHE A 234 6.10 12.52 -14.20
C PHE A 234 7.25 12.82 -15.17
N GLU A 235 6.96 13.26 -16.41
CA GLU A 235 8.02 13.60 -17.39
C GLU A 235 8.93 14.71 -16.89
N ALA A 236 8.40 15.68 -16.13
CA ALA A 236 9.19 16.74 -15.53
C ALA A 236 10.13 16.26 -14.41
N ASN A 237 9.77 15.14 -13.74
CA ASN A 237 10.49 14.62 -12.58
C ASN A 237 11.14 13.26 -12.83
N LYS A 238 11.04 12.69 -14.03
CA LYS A 238 11.46 11.30 -14.30
C LYS A 238 12.92 11.00 -14.00
N ALA A 239 13.79 12.03 -14.05
CA ALA A 239 15.21 11.87 -13.75
C ALA A 239 15.49 11.53 -12.28
N HIS A 240 14.55 11.82 -11.37
CA HIS A 240 14.64 11.49 -9.96
C HIS A 240 14.37 10.00 -9.70
N PHE A 241 13.46 9.36 -10.50
CA PHE A 241 13.10 7.96 -10.26
C PHE A 241 14.28 7.02 -10.54
N GLY A 242 14.61 6.20 -9.52
CA GLY A 242 15.77 5.33 -9.52
C GLY A 242 17.10 6.04 -9.23
N HIS A 243 17.08 7.35 -9.02
CA HIS A 243 18.22 8.15 -8.58
C HIS A 243 18.10 8.53 -7.10
N ASP A 244 17.21 9.42 -6.77
CA ASP A 244 16.97 9.90 -5.41
C ASP A 244 15.51 9.71 -4.94
N TRP A 245 14.59 9.36 -5.87
CA TRP A 245 13.24 8.90 -5.60
C TRP A 245 13.11 7.42 -5.93
N ILE A 246 12.76 6.61 -4.95
CA ILE A 246 12.63 5.16 -5.07
C ILE A 246 11.16 4.78 -4.91
N ALA A 247 10.52 4.39 -6.00
CA ALA A 247 9.14 3.96 -5.99
C ALA A 247 9.02 2.49 -5.58
N ILE A 248 8.09 2.20 -4.68
CA ILE A 248 7.65 0.86 -4.32
C ILE A 248 6.36 0.55 -5.10
N ALA A 249 6.24 -0.65 -5.62
CA ALA A 249 5.08 -1.01 -6.44
C ALA A 249 3.84 -1.26 -5.57
N ASN A 250 2.77 -0.49 -5.82
CA ASN A 250 1.45 -0.71 -5.24
C ASN A 250 0.38 -0.68 -6.34
N PRO A 251 -0.18 -1.85 -6.74
CA PRO A 251 -1.25 -1.91 -7.73
C PRO A 251 -2.65 -1.76 -7.14
N THR A 252 -2.80 -1.64 -5.82
CA THR A 252 -4.09 -1.80 -5.14
C THR A 252 -4.87 -0.50 -5.00
N TYR A 253 -4.20 0.61 -4.74
CA TYR A 253 -4.79 1.95 -4.63
C TYR A 253 -3.74 3.03 -4.85
N GLY A 254 -4.18 4.27 -4.97
CA GLY A 254 -3.29 5.42 -5.09
C GLY A 254 -3.90 6.52 -5.95
N SER A 255 -3.16 7.60 -6.15
CA SER A 255 -3.62 8.72 -6.95
C SER A 255 -3.80 8.37 -8.44
N PHE A 256 -3.20 7.27 -8.92
CA PHE A 256 -3.46 6.75 -10.27
C PHE A 256 -4.90 6.28 -10.44
N GLU A 257 -5.47 5.69 -9.40
CA GLU A 257 -6.82 5.14 -9.42
C GLU A 257 -7.89 6.24 -9.57
N SER A 258 -7.67 7.39 -8.93
CA SER A 258 -8.60 8.52 -8.94
C SER A 258 -8.37 9.50 -10.09
N ALA A 259 -7.27 9.39 -10.82
CA ALA A 259 -6.95 10.28 -11.93
C ALA A 259 -8.00 10.27 -13.06
N PRO A 260 -8.59 9.13 -13.47
CA PRO A 260 -9.64 9.11 -14.49
C PRO A 260 -10.86 9.99 -14.15
N TYR A 261 -11.19 10.11 -12.86
CA TYR A 261 -12.30 10.95 -12.40
C TYR A 261 -11.84 12.18 -11.59
N LYS A 262 -10.58 12.61 -11.83
CA LYS A 262 -9.97 13.84 -11.29
C LYS A 262 -10.02 13.95 -9.77
N GLY A 263 -10.06 12.81 -9.06
CA GLY A 263 -10.16 12.78 -7.61
C GLY A 263 -11.52 13.22 -7.05
N ASP A 264 -12.58 13.22 -7.88
CA ASP A 264 -13.93 13.52 -7.39
C ASP A 264 -14.60 12.30 -6.77
N TYR A 265 -14.27 12.06 -5.52
CA TYR A 265 -14.81 10.95 -4.71
C TYR A 265 -16.31 11.12 -4.36
N LYS A 266 -16.98 12.21 -4.79
CA LYS A 266 -18.43 12.41 -4.61
C LYS A 266 -19.25 11.74 -5.71
N LEU A 267 -18.61 11.35 -6.82
CA LEU A 267 -19.27 10.61 -7.88
C LEU A 267 -19.74 9.25 -7.37
N PRO A 268 -20.89 8.75 -7.88
CA PRO A 268 -21.32 7.38 -7.59
C PRO A 268 -20.26 6.34 -7.98
N PRO A 269 -20.13 5.23 -7.24
CA PRO A 269 -19.12 4.20 -7.52
C PRO A 269 -19.18 3.66 -8.95
N GLU A 270 -20.37 3.49 -9.51
CA GLU A 270 -20.57 3.02 -10.90
C GLU A 270 -20.01 4.01 -11.91
N GLU A 271 -20.14 5.31 -11.63
CA GLU A 271 -19.61 6.36 -12.49
C GLU A 271 -18.09 6.42 -12.40
N GLN A 272 -17.51 6.33 -11.19
CA GLN A 272 -16.06 6.23 -11.00
C GLN A 272 -15.52 5.02 -11.77
N ARG A 273 -16.18 3.85 -11.65
CA ARG A 273 -15.79 2.62 -12.36
C ARG A 273 -15.86 2.79 -13.87
N ARG A 274 -16.93 3.39 -14.39
CA ARG A 274 -17.07 3.68 -15.83
C ARG A 274 -15.92 4.56 -16.32
N MET A 275 -15.59 5.63 -15.60
CA MET A 275 -14.50 6.53 -15.98
C MET A 275 -13.13 5.85 -15.93
N LYS A 276 -12.90 4.92 -14.99
CA LYS A 276 -11.69 4.06 -14.99
C LYS A 276 -11.64 3.18 -16.25
N GLN A 277 -12.75 2.57 -16.64
CA GLN A 277 -12.83 1.75 -17.87
C GLN A 277 -12.57 2.58 -19.12
N ASP A 278 -13.14 3.78 -19.21
CA ASP A 278 -12.96 4.70 -20.34
C ASP A 278 -11.51 5.18 -20.48
N ALA A 279 -10.73 5.18 -19.38
CA ALA A 279 -9.30 5.53 -19.38
C ALA A 279 -8.40 4.42 -19.94
N LEU A 280 -8.90 3.19 -20.06
CA LEU A 280 -8.14 2.08 -20.63
C LEU A 280 -7.98 2.28 -22.15
N LYS A 281 -6.91 1.74 -22.68
CA LYS A 281 -6.60 1.75 -24.13
C LYS A 281 -6.61 0.32 -24.65
N PRO A 282 -7.80 -0.25 -24.93
CA PRO A 282 -7.89 -1.62 -25.44
C PRO A 282 -7.26 -1.71 -26.82
N TRP A 283 -6.64 -2.86 -27.12
CA TRP A 283 -6.25 -3.19 -28.48
C TRP A 283 -7.51 -3.35 -29.35
N ASP A 284 -7.51 -2.73 -30.53
CA ASP A 284 -8.66 -2.68 -31.45
C ASP A 284 -8.82 -3.94 -32.32
N GLY A 285 -7.97 -4.94 -32.14
CA GLY A 285 -8.03 -6.21 -32.90
C GLY A 285 -7.31 -6.18 -34.27
N LYS A 286 -6.54 -5.12 -34.57
CA LYS A 286 -5.78 -4.99 -35.82
C LYS A 286 -4.29 -5.17 -35.63
#